data_a5c4cc287ae4ee735decd4d72d23c16a
#
_entry.id   a5c4cc287ae4ee735decd4d72d23c16a
#
_cell.length_a   1.000
_cell.length_b   1.000
_cell.length_c   1.000
_cell.angle_alpha   90.00
_cell.angle_beta   90.00
_cell.angle_gamma   90.00
#
_symmetry.space_group_name_H-M   'P 1'
#
loop_
_entity.id
_entity.type
_entity.pdbx_description
1 polymer ?
#
loop_
_entity_poly.entity_id
_entity_poly.type
_entity_poly.pdbx_seq_one_letter_code
_entity_poly.pdbx_strand_id
1 'polypeptide(L)'
;SGVGVAFAKLVKAQFPDIRIYGSTRKAEKGERLKEAGFTDYVEDRNGVLETEETFDKILELIGPATIKDSLSHIREGGVVCSTGQLGGKWFLEDFDPIMELKHNSYLTTFHSSDVSGEKVNELLEYIEEKGIAVDPERVFPLEEVAQAHAFLQSQNSFGKVIVLDPSAAGEKASE
;
A
#
# COMPACT_ATOMS: atom_id res chain seq x y z
N SER A 1 0.20 -5.22 1.24
CA SER A 1 -1.12 -4.96 0.64
C SER A 1 -0.98 -4.65 -0.84
N GLY A 2 -2.03 -4.89 -1.63
CA GLY A 2 -2.03 -4.56 -3.06
C GLY A 2 -1.82 -3.06 -3.35
N VAL A 3 -2.24 -2.18 -2.44
CA VAL A 3 -1.99 -0.73 -2.56
C VAL A 3 -0.51 -0.42 -2.36
N GLY A 4 0.14 -1.01 -1.35
CA GLY A 4 1.57 -0.80 -1.09
C GLY A 4 2.44 -1.28 -2.24
N VAL A 5 2.14 -2.44 -2.83
CA VAL A 5 2.88 -2.98 -3.98
C VAL A 5 2.69 -2.09 -5.22
N ALA A 6 1.46 -1.67 -5.53
CA ALA A 6 1.19 -0.76 -6.64
C ALA A 6 1.92 0.58 -6.46
N PHE A 7 1.85 1.17 -5.26
CA PHE A 7 2.55 2.40 -4.93
C PHE A 7 4.07 2.27 -5.14
N ALA A 8 4.68 1.18 -4.66
CA ALA A 8 6.11 0.97 -4.82
C ALA A 8 6.53 0.88 -6.29
N LYS A 9 5.76 0.18 -7.13
CA LYS A 9 6.00 0.09 -8.57
C LYS A 9 5.95 1.47 -9.26
N LEU A 10 4.92 2.27 -8.95
CA LEU A 10 4.77 3.62 -9.49
C LEU A 10 5.92 4.54 -9.07
N VAL A 11 6.27 4.52 -7.79
CA VAL A 11 7.36 5.36 -7.25
C VAL A 11 8.71 4.95 -7.83
N LYS A 12 8.99 3.64 -7.96
CA LYS A 12 10.22 3.13 -8.58
C LYS A 12 10.34 3.51 -10.05
N ALA A 13 9.24 3.52 -10.79
CA ALA A 13 9.22 3.92 -12.20
C ALA A 13 9.61 5.40 -12.37
N GLN A 14 9.23 6.26 -11.42
CA GLN A 14 9.57 7.68 -11.44
C GLN A 14 10.94 7.98 -10.83
N PHE A 15 11.31 7.26 -9.77
CA PHE A 15 12.53 7.45 -9.00
C PHE A 15 13.30 6.13 -8.87
N PRO A 16 14.04 5.69 -9.89
CA PRO A 16 14.68 4.36 -9.90
C PRO A 16 15.62 4.11 -8.72
N ASP A 17 16.30 5.15 -8.24
CA ASP A 17 17.30 5.05 -7.18
C ASP A 17 16.70 5.17 -5.76
N ILE A 18 15.38 5.42 -5.65
CA ILE A 18 14.76 5.54 -4.33
C ILE A 18 14.79 4.20 -3.58
N ARG A 19 15.08 4.26 -2.29
CA ARG A 19 14.98 3.09 -1.42
C ARG A 19 13.57 2.99 -0.87
N ILE A 20 12.93 1.85 -1.08
CA ILE A 20 11.57 1.57 -0.61
C ILE A 20 11.61 0.35 0.30
N TYR A 21 11.08 0.51 1.51
CA TYR A 21 10.93 -0.57 2.48
C TYR A 21 9.47 -0.93 2.61
N GLY A 22 9.18 -2.23 2.64
CA GLY A 22 7.82 -2.71 2.87
C GLY A 22 7.69 -3.34 4.24
N SER A 23 6.58 -3.14 4.94
CA SER A 23 6.30 -3.87 6.18
C SER A 23 5.47 -5.13 5.92
N THR A 24 5.79 -6.20 6.63
CA THR A 24 5.05 -7.46 6.55
C THR A 24 5.02 -8.19 7.89
N ARG A 25 3.89 -8.83 8.20
CA ARG A 25 3.73 -9.71 9.37
C ARG A 25 4.26 -11.13 9.14
N LYS A 26 4.65 -11.45 7.92
CA LYS A 26 5.11 -12.78 7.50
C LYS A 26 6.44 -12.65 6.79
N ALA A 27 7.51 -13.16 7.38
CA ALA A 27 8.86 -13.13 6.80
C ALA A 27 8.90 -13.73 5.38
N GLU A 28 8.14 -14.79 5.13
CA GLU A 28 8.01 -15.43 3.82
C GLU A 28 7.51 -14.50 2.71
N LYS A 29 6.77 -13.43 3.06
CA LYS A 29 6.36 -12.38 2.12
C LYS A 29 7.45 -11.33 1.88
N GLY A 30 8.48 -11.29 2.71
CA GLY A 30 9.58 -10.33 2.60
C GLY A 30 10.32 -10.48 1.28
N GLU A 31 10.65 -11.70 0.89
CA GLU A 31 11.33 -11.95 -0.38
C GLU A 31 10.45 -11.56 -1.59
N ARG A 32 9.14 -11.81 -1.52
CA ARG A 32 8.19 -11.35 -2.55
C ARG A 32 8.12 -9.82 -2.65
N LEU A 33 8.35 -9.10 -1.55
CA LEU A 33 8.46 -7.63 -1.60
C LEU A 33 9.69 -7.22 -2.41
N LYS A 34 10.84 -7.86 -2.17
CA LYS A 34 12.07 -7.59 -2.94
C LYS A 34 11.88 -7.88 -4.43
N GLU A 35 11.26 -9.00 -4.78
CA GLU A 35 10.90 -9.34 -6.16
C GLU A 35 9.96 -8.29 -6.80
N ALA A 36 9.10 -7.66 -6.01
CA ALA A 36 8.20 -6.60 -6.45
C ALA A 36 8.86 -5.21 -6.52
N GLY A 37 10.20 -5.11 -6.30
CA GLY A 37 10.98 -3.88 -6.45
C GLY A 37 11.23 -3.11 -5.16
N PHE A 38 10.87 -3.64 -4.00
CA PHE A 38 11.29 -3.06 -2.73
C PHE A 38 12.78 -3.29 -2.49
N THR A 39 13.43 -2.32 -1.88
CA THR A 39 14.85 -2.43 -1.50
C THR A 39 15.04 -3.47 -0.41
N ASP A 40 14.16 -3.45 0.59
CA ASP A 40 14.12 -4.41 1.68
C ASP A 40 12.74 -4.41 2.36
N TYR A 41 12.61 -5.19 3.42
CA TYR A 41 11.39 -5.24 4.21
C TYR A 41 11.68 -5.18 5.71
N VAL A 42 10.67 -4.79 6.47
CA VAL A 42 10.67 -4.78 7.93
C VAL A 42 9.56 -5.69 8.44
N GLU A 43 9.85 -6.49 9.44
CA GLU A 43 8.81 -7.29 10.09
C GLU A 43 7.94 -6.40 10.99
N ASP A 44 6.63 -6.58 10.84
CA ASP A 44 5.61 -6.00 11.73
C ASP A 44 5.17 -7.08 12.71
N ARG A 45 5.43 -6.86 13.98
CA ARG A 45 4.99 -7.74 15.05
C ARG A 45 3.94 -7.04 15.90
N ASN A 46 2.67 -7.41 15.65
CA ASN A 46 1.52 -6.86 16.36
C ASN A 46 1.37 -5.32 16.26
N GLY A 47 1.71 -4.76 15.10
CA GLY A 47 1.60 -3.33 14.85
C GLY A 47 2.82 -2.51 15.26
N VAL A 48 3.92 -3.18 15.60
CA VAL A 48 5.22 -2.59 15.92
C VAL A 48 6.23 -3.05 14.88
N LEU A 49 6.97 -2.14 14.30
CA LEU A 49 8.03 -2.44 13.34
C LEU A 49 9.30 -2.89 14.07
N GLU A 50 9.79 -4.07 13.74
CA GLU A 50 11.02 -4.64 14.31
C GLU A 50 12.26 -4.04 13.62
N THR A 51 12.52 -2.76 13.84
CA THR A 51 13.65 -2.06 13.24
C THR A 51 14.03 -0.81 14.03
N GLU A 52 15.29 -0.42 13.95
CA GLU A 52 15.81 0.88 14.40
C GLU A 52 15.93 1.88 13.22
N GLU A 53 15.57 1.45 12.01
CA GLU A 53 15.63 2.31 10.83
C GLU A 53 14.59 3.44 10.91
N THR A 54 14.96 4.58 10.36
CA THR A 54 14.08 5.73 10.22
C THR A 54 13.91 6.12 8.75
N PHE A 55 12.76 6.69 8.41
CA PHE A 55 12.33 6.93 7.04
C PHE A 55 12.00 8.39 6.80
N ASP A 56 12.28 8.87 5.59
CA ASP A 56 11.93 10.25 5.18
C ASP A 56 10.43 10.40 4.91
N LYS A 57 9.80 9.32 4.42
CA LYS A 57 8.38 9.28 4.07
C LYS A 57 7.79 7.91 4.41
N ILE A 58 6.62 7.90 5.02
CA ILE A 58 5.88 6.69 5.36
C ILE A 58 4.47 6.77 4.78
N LEU A 59 4.12 5.81 3.94
CA LEU A 59 2.74 5.58 3.51
C LEU A 59 2.09 4.61 4.49
N GLU A 60 1.21 5.13 5.34
CA GLU A 60 0.54 4.39 6.39
C GLU A 60 -0.83 3.91 5.90
N LEU A 61 -1.03 2.58 5.84
CA LEU A 61 -2.23 1.93 5.26
C LEU A 61 -3.09 1.21 6.30
N ILE A 62 -2.65 1.15 7.54
CA ILE A 62 -3.33 0.41 8.63
C ILE A 62 -4.17 1.35 9.48
N GLY A 63 -3.69 2.58 9.70
CA GLY A 63 -4.41 3.63 10.41
C GLY A 63 -4.14 3.63 11.92
N PRO A 64 -5.16 3.96 12.74
CA PRO A 64 -4.97 4.22 14.17
C PRO A 64 -4.31 3.09 14.97
N ALA A 65 -4.29 1.86 14.43
CA ALA A 65 -3.65 0.73 15.12
C ALA A 65 -2.12 0.79 15.12
N THR A 66 -1.50 1.45 14.14
CA THR A 66 -0.05 1.43 13.89
C THR A 66 0.57 2.83 13.74
N ILE A 67 -0.24 3.89 13.66
CA ILE A 67 0.23 5.23 13.32
C ILE A 67 1.23 5.79 14.32
N LYS A 68 1.09 5.51 15.63
CA LYS A 68 2.04 5.95 16.66
C LYS A 68 3.42 5.31 16.46
N ASP A 69 3.44 4.04 16.12
CA ASP A 69 4.67 3.33 15.79
C ASP A 69 5.32 3.90 14.52
N SER A 70 4.53 4.13 13.47
CA SER A 70 5.01 4.79 12.24
C SER A 70 5.61 6.17 12.50
N LEU A 71 4.99 6.97 13.38
CA LEU A 71 5.51 8.28 13.78
C LEU A 71 6.82 8.18 14.57
N SER A 72 7.08 7.08 15.26
CA SER A 72 8.35 6.87 15.97
C SER A 72 9.53 6.58 15.02
N HIS A 73 9.25 6.11 13.81
CA HIS A 73 10.23 5.77 12.79
C HIS A 73 10.42 6.85 11.72
N ILE A 74 9.86 8.06 11.92
CA ILE A 74 10.03 9.15 10.95
C ILE A 74 11.27 9.99 11.28
N ARG A 75 12.01 10.40 10.24
CA ARG A 75 13.15 11.32 10.37
C ARG A 75 12.69 12.75 10.63
N GLU A 76 13.63 13.59 11.05
CA GLU A 76 13.40 15.02 11.17
C GLU A 76 12.90 15.62 9.83
N GLY A 77 11.81 16.39 9.90
CA GLY A 77 11.15 16.96 8.72
C GLY A 77 10.46 15.95 7.80
N GLY A 78 10.41 14.68 8.20
CA GLY A 78 9.77 13.63 7.42
C GLY A 78 8.25 13.69 7.44
N VAL A 79 7.61 12.93 6.54
CA VAL A 79 6.15 12.96 6.35
C VAL A 79 5.56 11.57 6.51
N VAL A 80 4.59 11.42 7.40
CA VAL A 80 3.71 10.23 7.48
C VAL A 80 2.39 10.57 6.81
N CYS A 81 2.01 9.83 5.78
CA CYS A 81 0.73 9.96 5.09
C CYS A 81 -0.21 8.82 5.53
N SER A 82 -1.17 9.13 6.38
CA SER A 82 -2.19 8.18 6.81
C SER A 82 -3.28 8.07 5.75
N THR A 83 -3.39 6.90 5.12
CA THR A 83 -4.24 6.68 3.94
C THR A 83 -5.23 5.54 4.14
N GLY A 84 -4.97 4.63 5.09
CA GLY A 84 -5.78 3.43 5.30
C GLY A 84 -6.32 3.27 6.71
N GLN A 85 -7.29 2.35 6.86
CA GLN A 85 -7.92 1.98 8.13
C GLN A 85 -8.09 0.45 8.25
N LEU A 86 -7.10 -0.31 7.74
CA LEU A 86 -7.15 -1.77 7.73
C LEU A 86 -6.96 -2.41 9.10
N GLY A 87 -6.51 -1.64 10.09
CA GLY A 87 -6.21 -2.12 11.45
C GLY A 87 -7.42 -2.36 12.35
N GLY A 88 -8.64 -2.10 11.86
CA GLY A 88 -9.88 -2.29 12.63
C GLY A 88 -10.10 -1.30 13.77
N LYS A 89 -9.25 -0.29 13.91
CA LYS A 89 -9.44 0.86 14.82
C LYS A 89 -9.83 2.08 14.01
N TRP A 90 -10.82 2.81 14.49
CA TRP A 90 -11.36 4.00 13.81
C TRP A 90 -10.88 5.32 14.41
N PHE A 91 -10.36 5.27 15.62
CA PHE A 91 -9.94 6.43 16.39
C PHE A 91 -8.54 6.22 16.92
N LEU A 92 -7.81 7.30 17.06
CA LEU A 92 -6.54 7.37 17.75
C LEU A 92 -6.79 7.93 19.16
N GLU A 93 -6.76 7.05 20.14
CA GLU A 93 -6.92 7.39 21.54
C GLU A 93 -5.58 7.88 22.12
N ASP A 94 -5.65 8.77 23.12
CA ASP A 94 -4.49 9.29 23.85
C ASP A 94 -3.38 9.83 22.93
N PHE A 95 -3.76 10.59 21.91
CA PHE A 95 -2.82 11.18 20.97
C PHE A 95 -2.50 12.63 21.36
N ASP A 96 -1.27 12.84 21.81
CA ASP A 96 -0.73 14.17 22.03
C ASP A 96 0.19 14.55 20.84
N PRO A 97 -0.20 15.51 19.99
CA PRO A 97 0.61 15.88 18.84
C PRO A 97 2.03 16.34 19.17
N ILE A 98 2.23 16.99 20.34
CA ILE A 98 3.56 17.47 20.74
C ILE A 98 4.48 16.29 21.09
N MET A 99 3.91 15.26 21.71
CA MET A 99 4.69 14.09 22.14
C MET A 99 4.89 13.06 21.04
N GLU A 100 3.93 12.96 20.12
CA GLU A 100 3.92 11.92 19.08
C GLU A 100 4.56 12.37 17.76
N LEU A 101 4.39 13.65 17.35
CA LEU A 101 5.03 14.22 16.16
C LEU A 101 6.46 14.66 16.50
N LYS A 102 7.34 13.67 16.67
CA LYS A 102 8.75 13.89 16.98
C LYS A 102 9.49 14.53 15.80
N HIS A 103 10.63 15.15 16.10
CA HIS A 103 11.59 15.61 15.09
C HIS A 103 11.04 16.62 14.07
N ASN A 104 10.09 17.49 14.48
CA ASN A 104 9.45 18.44 13.55
C ASN A 104 8.84 17.77 12.31
N SER A 105 8.36 16.55 12.46
CA SER A 105 7.77 15.76 11.37
C SER A 105 6.34 16.20 11.05
N TYR A 106 5.81 15.68 9.93
CA TYR A 106 4.47 16.01 9.45
C TYR A 106 3.59 14.77 9.42
N LEU A 107 2.36 14.92 9.91
CA LEU A 107 1.29 13.95 9.69
C LEU A 107 0.29 14.53 8.69
N THR A 108 0.09 13.86 7.58
CA THR A 108 -0.89 14.23 6.56
C THR A 108 -1.78 13.05 6.23
N THR A 109 -2.82 13.29 5.46
CA THR A 109 -3.74 12.26 4.99
C THR A 109 -3.95 12.38 3.50
N PHE A 110 -4.36 11.27 2.87
CA PHE A 110 -4.89 11.22 1.52
C PHE A 110 -6.30 10.65 1.58
N HIS A 111 -7.24 11.35 0.98
CA HIS A 111 -8.63 10.92 0.90
C HIS A 111 -9.01 10.57 -0.54
N SER A 112 -9.42 9.33 -0.78
CA SER A 112 -9.67 8.81 -2.12
C SER A 112 -10.86 9.45 -2.85
N SER A 113 -11.76 10.15 -2.14
CA SER A 113 -12.85 10.91 -2.77
C SER A 113 -12.39 12.16 -3.53
N ASP A 114 -11.13 12.60 -3.30
CA ASP A 114 -10.58 13.79 -3.96
C ASP A 114 -9.91 13.45 -5.31
N VAL A 115 -10.20 12.27 -5.83
CA VAL A 115 -9.68 11.80 -7.13
C VAL A 115 -10.70 12.11 -8.23
N SER A 116 -10.24 12.82 -9.27
CA SER A 116 -11.00 13.09 -10.48
C SER A 116 -10.74 12.06 -11.58
N GLY A 117 -11.66 11.95 -12.55
CA GLY A 117 -11.44 11.12 -13.75
C GLY A 117 -10.19 11.53 -14.53
N GLU A 118 -9.87 12.82 -14.57
CA GLU A 118 -8.65 13.35 -15.18
C GLU A 118 -7.40 12.76 -14.53
N LYS A 119 -7.30 12.78 -13.19
CA LYS A 119 -6.18 12.19 -12.44
C LYS A 119 -6.05 10.69 -12.65
N VAL A 120 -7.19 10.00 -12.82
CA VAL A 120 -7.17 8.55 -13.12
C VAL A 120 -6.60 8.31 -14.52
N ASN A 121 -7.00 9.09 -15.50
CA ASN A 121 -6.48 8.99 -16.86
C ASN A 121 -4.98 9.30 -16.92
N GLU A 122 -4.52 10.37 -16.28
CA GLU A 122 -3.09 10.70 -16.16
C GLU A 122 -2.30 9.52 -15.55
N LEU A 123 -2.86 8.85 -14.55
CA LEU A 123 -2.23 7.68 -13.94
C LEU A 123 -2.16 6.49 -14.92
N LEU A 124 -3.23 6.24 -15.68
CA LEU A 124 -3.25 5.16 -16.67
C LEU A 124 -2.25 5.42 -17.81
N GLU A 125 -2.19 6.64 -18.31
CA GLU A 125 -1.20 7.07 -19.31
C GLU A 125 0.23 6.88 -18.79
N TYR A 126 0.47 7.27 -17.54
CA TYR A 126 1.76 7.08 -16.90
C TYR A 126 2.15 5.60 -16.77
N ILE A 127 1.21 4.74 -16.38
CA ILE A 127 1.42 3.28 -16.29
C ILE A 127 1.80 2.71 -17.65
N GLU A 128 1.10 3.13 -18.71
CA GLU A 128 1.36 2.69 -20.08
C GLU A 128 2.71 3.20 -20.59
N GLU A 129 2.99 4.50 -20.45
CA GLU A 129 4.26 5.12 -20.86
C GLU A 129 5.48 4.45 -20.23
N LYS A 130 5.38 4.13 -18.93
CA LYS A 130 6.47 3.51 -18.18
C LYS A 130 6.50 1.98 -18.27
N GLY A 131 5.53 1.36 -18.93
CA GLY A 131 5.42 -0.10 -19.03
C GLY A 131 5.29 -0.78 -17.66
N ILE A 132 4.55 -0.17 -16.72
CA ILE A 132 4.43 -0.68 -15.36
C ILE A 132 3.50 -1.89 -15.34
N ALA A 133 4.00 -3.05 -14.93
CA ALA A 133 3.18 -4.25 -14.79
C ALA A 133 2.18 -4.10 -13.63
N VAL A 134 0.90 -4.14 -13.96
CA VAL A 134 -0.23 -3.99 -13.01
C VAL A 134 -1.06 -5.27 -12.89
N ASP A 135 -0.49 -6.41 -13.27
CA ASP A 135 -1.17 -7.70 -13.24
C ASP A 135 -1.75 -8.01 -11.86
N PRO A 136 -2.99 -8.51 -11.81
CA PRO A 136 -3.56 -8.99 -10.56
C PRO A 136 -2.84 -10.26 -10.11
N GLU A 137 -2.76 -10.50 -8.81
CA GLU A 137 -2.18 -11.73 -8.27
C GLU A 137 -3.04 -12.94 -8.64
N ARG A 138 -4.36 -12.76 -8.65
CA ARG A 138 -5.30 -13.81 -9.00
C ARG A 138 -6.59 -13.24 -9.56
N VAL A 139 -7.12 -13.94 -10.55
CA VAL A 139 -8.41 -13.63 -11.16
C VAL A 139 -9.36 -14.80 -10.90
N PHE A 140 -10.57 -14.51 -10.48
CA PHE A 140 -11.65 -15.46 -10.26
C PHE A 140 -12.83 -15.14 -11.17
N PRO A 141 -13.55 -16.11 -11.68
CA PRO A 141 -14.84 -15.87 -12.31
C PRO A 141 -15.88 -15.45 -11.27
N LEU A 142 -16.94 -14.78 -11.70
CA LEU A 142 -17.97 -14.24 -10.82
C LEU A 142 -18.62 -15.33 -9.93
N GLU A 143 -18.80 -16.52 -10.46
CA GLU A 143 -19.35 -17.68 -9.75
C GLU A 143 -18.49 -18.12 -8.58
N GLU A 144 -17.20 -17.77 -8.58
CA GLU A 144 -16.23 -18.09 -7.54
C GLU A 144 -15.96 -16.94 -6.59
N VAL A 145 -16.81 -15.93 -6.52
CA VAL A 145 -16.62 -14.76 -5.65
C VAL A 145 -16.41 -15.13 -4.18
N ALA A 146 -17.07 -16.17 -3.69
CA ALA A 146 -16.87 -16.68 -2.32
C ALA A 146 -15.44 -17.20 -2.10
N GLN A 147 -14.84 -17.85 -3.09
CA GLN A 147 -13.45 -18.33 -3.04
C GLN A 147 -12.47 -17.16 -3.11
N ALA A 148 -12.78 -16.10 -3.89
CA ALA A 148 -11.98 -14.88 -3.93
C ALA A 148 -11.94 -14.19 -2.56
N HIS A 149 -13.08 -14.09 -1.87
CA HIS A 149 -13.14 -13.57 -0.50
C HIS A 149 -12.36 -14.45 0.49
N ALA A 150 -12.52 -15.77 0.44
CA ALA A 150 -11.77 -16.69 1.29
C ALA A 150 -10.25 -16.56 1.07
N PHE A 151 -9.81 -16.40 -0.19
CA PHE A 151 -8.40 -16.18 -0.52
C PHE A 151 -7.87 -14.87 0.08
N LEU A 152 -8.61 -13.78 -0.01
CA LEU A 152 -8.22 -12.51 0.63
C LEU A 152 -8.17 -12.63 2.15
N GLN A 153 -9.15 -13.26 2.77
CA GLN A 153 -9.23 -13.45 4.22
C GLN A 153 -8.13 -14.36 4.77
N SER A 154 -7.61 -15.28 3.97
CA SER A 154 -6.49 -16.15 4.36
C SER A 154 -5.19 -15.38 4.65
N GLN A 155 -5.14 -14.09 4.29
CA GLN A 155 -3.94 -13.25 4.38
C GLN A 155 -2.74 -13.77 3.58
N ASN A 156 -2.96 -14.65 2.62
CA ASN A 156 -1.92 -15.17 1.74
C ASN A 156 -1.76 -14.34 0.47
N SER A 157 -2.73 -13.46 0.16
CA SER A 157 -2.64 -12.56 -0.98
C SER A 157 -1.49 -11.57 -0.81
N PHE A 158 -0.83 -11.28 -1.93
CA PHE A 158 0.27 -10.31 -2.01
C PHE A 158 -0.13 -9.08 -2.83
N GLY A 159 -0.89 -9.27 -3.89
CA GLY A 159 -1.35 -8.25 -4.83
C GLY A 159 -2.86 -8.02 -4.79
N LYS A 160 -3.40 -7.59 -5.92
CA LYS A 160 -4.83 -7.41 -6.13
C LYS A 160 -5.46 -8.73 -6.57
N VAL A 161 -6.66 -8.98 -6.06
CA VAL A 161 -7.53 -10.08 -6.48
C VAL A 161 -8.70 -9.47 -7.25
N ILE A 162 -8.97 -10.01 -8.43
CA ILE A 162 -10.02 -9.52 -9.32
C ILE A 162 -11.07 -10.61 -9.49
N VAL A 163 -12.32 -10.21 -9.52
CA VAL A 163 -13.45 -11.06 -9.93
C VAL A 163 -13.94 -10.52 -11.27
N LEU A 164 -13.97 -11.36 -12.30
CA LEU A 164 -14.42 -11.01 -13.64
C LEU A 164 -15.84 -11.54 -13.89
N ASP A 165 -16.69 -10.66 -14.39
CA ASP A 165 -17.94 -11.05 -15.02
C ASP A 165 -17.60 -11.54 -16.45
N PRO A 166 -17.99 -12.77 -16.84
CA PRO A 166 -17.74 -13.28 -18.18
C PRO A 166 -18.37 -12.42 -19.30
N SER A 167 -19.46 -11.73 -19.00
CA SER A 167 -20.11 -10.82 -19.95
C SER A 167 -19.28 -9.57 -20.24
N ALA A 168 -18.49 -9.10 -19.25
CA ALA A 168 -17.60 -7.96 -19.42
C ALA A 168 -16.32 -8.30 -20.22
N ALA A 169 -15.95 -9.58 -20.32
CA ALA A 169 -14.79 -10.02 -21.10
C ALA A 169 -15.05 -10.04 -22.64
N GLY A 170 -16.29 -9.83 -23.08
CA GLY A 170 -16.71 -9.88 -24.49
C GLY A 170 -16.66 -8.56 -25.25
N GLU A 171 -16.54 -7.42 -24.58
CA GLU A 171 -16.35 -6.13 -25.23
C GLU A 171 -14.86 -5.79 -25.40
N LYS A 172 -14.15 -6.59 -26.18
CA LYS A 172 -12.98 -6.07 -26.90
C LYS A 172 -13.51 -5.04 -27.87
N ALA A 173 -13.14 -3.79 -27.65
CA ALA A 173 -13.41 -2.72 -28.58
C ALA A 173 -13.18 -3.19 -30.02
N SER A 174 -14.28 -3.34 -30.75
CA SER A 174 -14.27 -3.27 -32.20
C SER A 174 -14.35 -1.79 -32.53
N GLU A 175 -13.19 -1.16 -32.67
CA GLU A 175 -12.96 -0.03 -33.60
C GLU A 175 -11.49 0.32 -33.65
#